data_8aeab34eb2f79081f97a7e4a46e1a307
#
_entry.id   8aeab34eb2f79081f97a7e4a46e1a307
#
_cell.length_a   1.000
_cell.length_b   1.000
_cell.length_c   1.000
_cell.angle_alpha   90.00
_cell.angle_beta   90.00
_cell.angle_gamma   90.00
#
_symmetry.space_group_name_H-M   'P 1'
#
loop_
_entity.id
_entity.type
_entity.pdbx_description
1 polymer ?
#
loop_
_entity_poly.entity_id
_entity_poly.type
_entity_poly.pdbx_seq_one_letter_code
_entity_poly.pdbx_strand_id
1 'polypeptide(L)'
;MPATGDARGRSRDGAYAQASWGLVAPDEVIAPYNVYLGDMPSTYRRPWAEFVVAQLATRLALSGAEIELHAGDHYVNALRPAMERSGAVVTDPVDARSLGQTLTWYDAHLNREARSPALPIVTSDVDGIVQSLVCRGNTLTPGELRGSPRASFALPGLYSWWVDTEGADDLSRGLGQCLEPGLIYAGLAGATRWPSGTASTNTLWGRLVGMHLGGRVKLSTFRTTLGAILAPSLWSGLLDEGALTAWMDEHLSVVPVPVNDADRLGLLETDVLDRLDPPPNLSKMAGGPIRTTVTRLRRELHTG
;
A
#
# COMPACT_ATOMS: atom_id res chain seq x y z
N MET A 1 2.62 -24.78 6.33
CA MET A 1 1.67 -23.67 6.14
C MET A 1 0.30 -24.28 5.86
N PRO A 2 -0.78 -23.96 6.59
CA PRO A 2 -2.10 -24.46 6.26
C PRO A 2 -2.60 -23.80 4.97
N ALA A 3 -3.14 -24.57 4.06
CA ALA A 3 -3.77 -24.11 2.84
C ALA A 3 -4.96 -23.21 3.20
N THR A 4 -4.98 -21.99 2.68
CA THR A 4 -6.14 -21.08 2.80
C THR A 4 -7.17 -21.49 1.77
N GLY A 5 -8.22 -22.21 2.21
CA GLY A 5 -9.40 -22.50 1.39
C GLY A 5 -10.30 -21.28 1.26
N ASP A 6 -10.92 -21.08 0.07
CA ASP A 6 -11.98 -20.10 -0.09
C ASP A 6 -13.27 -20.55 0.64
N ALA A 7 -14.30 -19.69 0.67
CA ALA A 7 -15.59 -19.96 1.31
C ALA A 7 -16.35 -21.20 0.72
N ARG A 8 -15.79 -21.88 -0.30
CA ARG A 8 -16.27 -23.10 -0.93
C ARG A 8 -15.34 -24.30 -0.71
N GLY A 9 -14.31 -24.16 0.16
CA GLY A 9 -13.36 -25.24 0.48
C GLY A 9 -12.37 -25.57 -0.64
N ARG A 10 -12.12 -24.68 -1.59
CA ARG A 10 -11.13 -24.85 -2.66
C ARG A 10 -9.76 -24.45 -2.17
N SER A 11 -8.77 -25.35 -2.27
CA SER A 11 -7.35 -25.02 -2.08
C SER A 11 -6.85 -24.26 -3.31
N ARG A 12 -6.17 -23.13 -3.14
CA ARG A 12 -5.51 -22.40 -4.21
C ARG A 12 -4.02 -22.61 -4.09
N ASP A 13 -3.51 -23.64 -4.74
CA ASP A 13 -2.07 -23.87 -4.86
C ASP A 13 -1.57 -23.22 -6.15
N GLY A 14 -0.68 -22.25 -6.07
CA GLY A 14 -0.06 -21.60 -7.22
C GLY A 14 1.27 -22.25 -7.59
N ALA A 15 1.58 -22.27 -8.89
CA ALA A 15 2.90 -22.64 -9.40
C ALA A 15 3.23 -21.86 -10.67
N TYR A 16 4.51 -21.69 -10.96
CA TYR A 16 4.98 -21.00 -12.16
C TYR A 16 5.43 -22.00 -13.22
N ALA A 17 4.92 -21.85 -14.45
CA ALA A 17 5.42 -22.59 -15.60
C ALA A 17 6.53 -21.82 -16.29
N GLN A 18 7.74 -22.38 -16.31
CA GLN A 18 8.96 -21.72 -16.78
C GLN A 18 9.57 -22.51 -17.96
N ALA A 19 9.96 -21.80 -19.03
CA ALA A 19 10.40 -22.46 -20.27
C ALA A 19 11.61 -23.40 -20.10
N SER A 20 12.56 -23.08 -19.21
CA SER A 20 13.76 -23.91 -18.98
C SER A 20 13.57 -24.96 -17.89
N TRP A 21 12.70 -24.71 -16.90
CA TRP A 21 12.64 -25.50 -15.66
C TRP A 21 11.33 -26.31 -15.53
N GLY A 22 10.35 -26.05 -16.38
CA GLY A 22 9.01 -26.64 -16.25
C GLY A 22 8.19 -25.97 -15.14
N LEU A 23 7.63 -26.76 -14.23
CA LEU A 23 6.80 -26.27 -13.13
C LEU A 23 7.66 -25.97 -11.89
N VAL A 24 7.64 -24.72 -11.46
CA VAL A 24 8.42 -24.17 -10.32
C VAL A 24 7.46 -23.75 -9.21
N ALA A 25 7.79 -24.04 -7.95
CA ALA A 25 7.03 -23.56 -6.80
C ALA A 25 7.28 -22.06 -6.54
N PRO A 26 6.34 -21.32 -5.91
CA PRO A 26 6.49 -19.88 -5.67
C PRO A 26 7.72 -19.49 -4.82
N ASP A 27 8.19 -20.37 -3.97
CA ASP A 27 9.30 -20.21 -3.04
C ASP A 27 10.59 -20.94 -3.48
N GLU A 28 10.56 -21.56 -4.66
CA GLU A 28 11.69 -22.31 -5.20
C GLU A 28 12.77 -21.36 -5.74
N VAL A 29 14.00 -21.54 -5.26
CA VAL A 29 15.15 -20.76 -5.73
C VAL A 29 15.68 -21.38 -7.02
N ILE A 30 15.59 -20.67 -8.14
CA ILE A 30 16.08 -21.09 -9.44
C ILE A 30 17.27 -20.22 -9.90
N ALA A 31 18.14 -20.81 -10.72
CA ALA A 31 19.23 -20.06 -11.35
C ALA A 31 18.68 -18.99 -12.32
N PRO A 32 19.41 -17.89 -12.57
CA PRO A 32 19.04 -16.90 -13.57
C PRO A 32 18.80 -17.56 -14.94
N TYR A 33 17.74 -17.18 -15.62
CA TYR A 33 17.37 -17.72 -16.92
C TYR A 33 17.01 -16.58 -17.89
N ASN A 34 17.20 -16.85 -19.19
CA ASN A 34 16.83 -15.94 -20.26
C ASN A 34 16.24 -16.74 -21.44
N VAL A 35 15.20 -17.53 -21.15
CA VAL A 35 14.52 -18.36 -22.16
C VAL A 35 13.05 -18.01 -22.18
N TYR A 36 12.58 -17.56 -23.33
CA TYR A 36 11.18 -17.26 -23.59
C TYR A 36 10.56 -18.36 -24.46
N LEU A 37 9.43 -18.93 -24.03
CA LEU A 37 8.77 -20.03 -24.73
C LEU A 37 8.35 -19.64 -26.16
N GLY A 38 8.03 -18.36 -26.39
CA GLY A 38 7.70 -17.83 -27.71
C GLY A 38 8.82 -17.93 -28.74
N ASP A 39 10.09 -17.94 -28.29
CA ASP A 39 11.26 -18.06 -29.17
C ASP A 39 11.59 -19.52 -29.50
N MET A 40 10.98 -20.50 -28.79
CA MET A 40 11.20 -21.90 -29.01
C MET A 40 10.38 -22.43 -30.21
N PRO A 41 10.92 -23.37 -30.99
CA PRO A 41 10.20 -23.99 -32.10
C PRO A 41 8.99 -24.79 -31.57
N SER A 42 7.99 -24.99 -32.43
CA SER A 42 6.77 -25.77 -32.09
C SER A 42 7.09 -27.20 -31.65
N THR A 43 8.16 -27.77 -32.18
CA THR A 43 8.68 -29.11 -31.79
C THR A 43 9.18 -29.17 -30.36
N TYR A 44 9.52 -28.04 -29.75
CA TYR A 44 9.89 -27.92 -28.35
C TYR A 44 8.66 -27.65 -27.44
N ARG A 45 7.75 -26.78 -27.88
CA ARG A 45 6.64 -26.29 -27.04
C ARG A 45 5.69 -27.40 -26.61
N ARG A 46 5.39 -28.35 -27.51
CA ARG A 46 4.48 -29.45 -27.20
C ARG A 46 5.05 -30.42 -26.16
N PRO A 47 6.27 -31.01 -26.35
CA PRO A 47 6.88 -31.85 -25.30
C PRO A 47 7.09 -31.10 -23.98
N TRP A 48 7.43 -29.81 -24.01
CA TRP A 48 7.54 -28.99 -22.83
C TRP A 48 6.21 -28.90 -22.08
N ALA A 49 5.10 -28.65 -22.76
CA ALA A 49 3.78 -28.58 -22.14
C ALA A 49 3.36 -29.95 -21.53
N GLU A 50 3.63 -31.07 -22.21
CA GLU A 50 3.41 -32.41 -21.69
C GLU A 50 4.24 -32.69 -20.44
N PHE A 51 5.49 -32.21 -20.40
CA PHE A 51 6.36 -32.30 -19.23
C PHE A 51 5.82 -31.50 -18.05
N VAL A 52 5.40 -30.24 -18.26
CA VAL A 52 4.80 -29.39 -17.22
C VAL A 52 3.54 -30.02 -16.66
N VAL A 53 2.67 -30.56 -17.52
CA VAL A 53 1.43 -31.23 -17.11
C VAL A 53 1.73 -32.52 -16.33
N ALA A 54 2.75 -33.29 -16.72
CA ALA A 54 3.19 -34.45 -15.96
C ALA A 54 3.69 -34.06 -14.56
N GLN A 55 4.49 -32.98 -14.44
CA GLN A 55 4.91 -32.45 -13.14
C GLN A 55 3.70 -32.00 -12.29
N LEU A 56 2.72 -31.32 -12.90
CA LEU A 56 1.50 -30.87 -12.21
C LEU A 56 0.69 -32.07 -11.71
N ALA A 57 0.59 -33.14 -12.51
CA ALA A 57 -0.10 -34.38 -12.14
C ALA A 57 0.52 -35.11 -10.95
N THR A 58 1.80 -34.86 -10.62
CA THR A 58 2.42 -35.38 -9.38
C THR A 58 1.97 -34.62 -8.14
N ARG A 59 1.45 -33.41 -8.29
CA ARG A 59 1.06 -32.51 -7.18
C ARG A 59 -0.47 -32.52 -6.93
N LEU A 60 -1.28 -32.73 -7.98
CA LEU A 60 -2.74 -32.72 -7.86
C LEU A 60 -3.37 -33.67 -8.90
N ALA A 61 -4.59 -34.18 -8.58
CA ALA A 61 -5.39 -34.95 -9.52
C ALA A 61 -5.99 -34.00 -10.58
N LEU A 62 -5.59 -34.16 -11.85
CA LEU A 62 -5.99 -33.25 -12.92
C LEU A 62 -7.43 -33.49 -13.42
N SER A 63 -7.92 -34.71 -13.32
CA SER A 63 -9.30 -35.04 -13.79
C SER A 63 -10.34 -34.27 -12.98
N GLY A 64 -11.07 -33.38 -13.65
CA GLY A 64 -12.07 -32.51 -13.05
C GLY A 64 -11.49 -31.31 -12.26
N ALA A 65 -10.16 -31.11 -12.26
CA ALA A 65 -9.54 -29.95 -11.65
C ALA A 65 -9.86 -28.66 -12.45
N GLU A 66 -10.23 -27.59 -11.77
CA GLU A 66 -10.34 -26.27 -12.36
C GLU A 66 -8.98 -25.56 -12.27
N ILE A 67 -8.40 -25.22 -13.42
CA ILE A 67 -7.07 -24.59 -13.52
C ILE A 67 -7.20 -23.24 -14.22
N GLU A 68 -6.72 -22.19 -13.57
CA GLU A 68 -6.60 -20.85 -14.16
C GLU A 68 -5.18 -20.66 -14.69
N LEU A 69 -5.05 -20.32 -15.99
CA LEU A 69 -3.79 -19.97 -16.62
C LEU A 69 -3.64 -18.45 -16.71
N HIS A 70 -2.69 -17.90 -15.98
CA HIS A 70 -2.34 -16.48 -16.01
C HIS A 70 -1.03 -16.29 -16.77
N ALA A 71 -1.07 -16.35 -18.09
CA ALA A 71 0.13 -16.30 -18.92
C ALA A 71 -0.15 -15.66 -20.29
N GLY A 72 0.90 -15.28 -21.00
CA GLY A 72 0.77 -14.85 -22.39
C GLY A 72 0.48 -16.02 -23.34
N ASP A 73 -0.04 -15.70 -24.53
CA ASP A 73 -0.58 -16.62 -25.55
C ASP A 73 0.31 -17.83 -25.84
N HIS A 74 1.63 -17.65 -25.90
CA HIS A 74 2.55 -18.74 -26.19
C HIS A 74 2.54 -19.85 -25.14
N TYR A 75 2.37 -19.49 -23.87
CA TYR A 75 2.25 -20.43 -22.76
C TYR A 75 0.86 -21.06 -22.69
N VAL A 76 -0.19 -20.23 -22.81
CA VAL A 76 -1.58 -20.70 -22.80
C VAL A 76 -1.84 -21.67 -23.94
N ASN A 77 -1.45 -21.31 -25.18
CA ASN A 77 -1.64 -22.14 -26.37
C ASN A 77 -0.86 -23.47 -26.30
N ALA A 78 0.25 -23.52 -25.57
CA ALA A 78 0.99 -24.76 -25.36
C ALA A 78 0.37 -25.64 -24.26
N LEU A 79 0.02 -25.07 -23.11
CA LEU A 79 -0.42 -25.78 -21.90
C LEU A 79 -1.87 -26.22 -21.96
N ARG A 80 -2.80 -25.35 -22.40
CA ARG A 80 -4.24 -25.62 -22.42
C ARG A 80 -4.60 -26.98 -23.05
N PRO A 81 -4.15 -27.32 -24.29
CA PRO A 81 -4.51 -28.59 -24.91
C PRO A 81 -3.96 -29.81 -24.15
N ALA A 82 -2.82 -29.67 -23.47
CA ALA A 82 -2.23 -30.75 -22.69
C ALA A 82 -2.98 -30.99 -21.38
N MET A 83 -3.39 -29.92 -20.68
CA MET A 83 -4.17 -29.97 -19.45
C MET A 83 -5.60 -30.51 -19.69
N GLU A 84 -6.27 -30.06 -20.75
CA GLU A 84 -7.60 -30.51 -21.14
C GLU A 84 -7.59 -32.01 -21.49
N ARG A 85 -6.54 -32.51 -22.18
CA ARG A 85 -6.39 -33.97 -22.42
C ARG A 85 -6.24 -34.77 -21.13
N SER A 86 -5.73 -34.15 -20.07
CA SER A 86 -5.64 -34.80 -18.75
C SER A 86 -6.93 -34.68 -17.91
N GLY A 87 -8.02 -34.13 -18.50
CA GLY A 87 -9.33 -34.01 -17.88
C GLY A 87 -9.51 -32.77 -17.01
N ALA A 88 -8.60 -31.81 -17.06
CA ALA A 88 -8.73 -30.53 -16.35
C ALA A 88 -9.67 -29.57 -17.10
N VAL A 89 -10.37 -28.71 -16.35
CA VAL A 89 -11.12 -27.57 -16.88
C VAL A 89 -10.23 -26.35 -16.81
N VAL A 90 -9.84 -25.83 -17.99
CA VAL A 90 -8.85 -24.74 -18.08
C VAL A 90 -9.54 -23.43 -18.43
N THR A 91 -9.32 -22.41 -17.62
CA THR A 91 -9.73 -21.03 -17.86
C THR A 91 -8.53 -20.10 -18.01
N ASP A 92 -8.67 -19.08 -18.85
CA ASP A 92 -7.71 -18.00 -19.03
C ASP A 92 -8.44 -16.68 -18.78
N PRO A 93 -8.35 -16.16 -17.56
CA PRO A 93 -9.10 -14.95 -17.20
C PRO A 93 -8.53 -13.67 -17.85
N VAL A 94 -7.36 -13.75 -18.48
CA VAL A 94 -6.70 -12.61 -19.13
C VAL A 94 -6.62 -12.74 -20.64
N ASP A 95 -7.29 -13.75 -21.23
CA ASP A 95 -7.33 -13.99 -22.67
C ASP A 95 -7.73 -12.72 -23.47
N ALA A 96 -7.06 -12.52 -24.61
CA ALA A 96 -7.27 -11.42 -25.54
C ALA A 96 -7.17 -10.00 -24.94
N ARG A 97 -6.55 -9.82 -23.76
CA ARG A 97 -6.33 -8.51 -23.13
C ARG A 97 -4.98 -7.92 -23.52
N SER A 98 -4.95 -6.60 -23.76
CA SER A 98 -3.69 -5.87 -23.82
C SER A 98 -3.03 -5.86 -22.43
N LEU A 99 -1.71 -5.61 -22.37
CA LEU A 99 -0.97 -5.53 -21.11
C LEU A 99 -1.62 -4.56 -20.11
N GLY A 100 -2.07 -3.39 -20.56
CA GLY A 100 -2.77 -2.43 -19.70
C GLY A 100 -4.10 -2.96 -19.17
N GLN A 101 -4.88 -3.66 -20.00
CA GLN A 101 -6.14 -4.29 -19.58
C GLN A 101 -5.90 -5.47 -18.64
N THR A 102 -4.83 -6.23 -18.85
CA THR A 102 -4.42 -7.31 -17.95
C THR A 102 -4.05 -6.77 -16.57
N LEU A 103 -3.24 -5.70 -16.50
CA LEU A 103 -2.90 -5.04 -15.24
C LEU A 103 -4.15 -4.49 -14.52
N THR A 104 -5.06 -3.85 -15.25
CA THR A 104 -6.33 -3.37 -14.70
C THR A 104 -7.20 -4.52 -14.17
N TRP A 105 -7.21 -5.65 -14.89
CA TRP A 105 -7.95 -6.84 -14.46
C TRP A 105 -7.36 -7.44 -13.18
N TYR A 106 -6.02 -7.56 -13.09
CA TYR A 106 -5.34 -8.01 -11.86
C TYR A 106 -5.61 -7.05 -10.70
N ASP A 107 -5.50 -5.75 -10.91
CA ASP A 107 -5.83 -4.76 -9.89
C ASP A 107 -7.26 -4.94 -9.37
N ALA A 108 -8.22 -5.15 -10.26
CA ALA A 108 -9.62 -5.37 -9.87
C ALA A 108 -9.83 -6.72 -9.15
N HIS A 109 -9.10 -7.78 -9.54
CA HIS A 109 -9.22 -9.12 -8.95
C HIS A 109 -8.46 -9.25 -7.64
N LEU A 110 -7.23 -8.75 -7.56
CA LEU A 110 -6.47 -8.67 -6.31
C LEU A 110 -7.19 -7.79 -5.29
N ASN A 111 -7.82 -6.71 -5.73
CA ASN A 111 -8.66 -5.87 -4.89
C ASN A 111 -9.94 -6.57 -4.40
N ARG A 112 -10.43 -7.56 -5.13
CA ARG A 112 -11.58 -8.37 -4.68
C ARG A 112 -11.15 -9.47 -3.70
N GLU A 113 -9.94 -10.02 -3.83
CA GLU A 113 -9.40 -11.10 -2.99
C GLU A 113 -8.61 -10.59 -1.78
N ALA A 114 -7.91 -9.47 -1.93
CA ALA A 114 -7.28 -8.72 -0.84
C ALA A 114 -8.30 -7.90 -0.02
N ARG A 115 -9.56 -8.29 -0.01
CA ARG A 115 -10.47 -7.96 1.08
C ARG A 115 -10.11 -8.79 2.33
N SER A 116 -8.93 -8.59 2.83
CA SER A 116 -8.68 -8.41 4.27
C SER A 116 -9.77 -7.49 4.78
N PRO A 117 -10.29 -7.63 6.01
CA PRO A 117 -11.45 -6.86 6.44
C PRO A 117 -11.24 -5.42 6.00
N ALA A 118 -12.04 -5.00 5.01
CA ALA A 118 -11.94 -3.66 4.47
C ALA A 118 -12.06 -2.75 5.67
N LEU A 119 -11.07 -1.87 5.87
CA LEU A 119 -11.23 -0.80 6.83
C LEU A 119 -12.63 -0.26 6.61
N PRO A 120 -13.51 -0.20 7.60
CA PRO A 120 -14.88 0.19 7.42
C PRO A 120 -14.87 1.53 6.68
N ILE A 121 -15.50 1.58 5.48
CA ILE A 121 -15.71 2.83 4.77
C ILE A 121 -16.62 3.63 5.66
N VAL A 122 -16.05 4.62 6.33
CA VAL A 122 -16.82 5.48 7.24
C VAL A 122 -17.70 6.35 6.35
N THR A 123 -18.99 6.23 6.55
CA THR A 123 -19.97 7.15 5.97
C THR A 123 -19.60 8.59 6.35
N SER A 124 -19.96 9.56 5.53
CA SER A 124 -19.59 11.01 5.58
C SER A 124 -20.00 11.75 6.87
N ASP A 125 -20.19 11.05 7.97
CA ASP A 125 -20.43 11.59 9.29
C ASP A 125 -19.10 11.93 9.99
N VAL A 126 -18.94 13.20 10.35
CA VAL A 126 -17.72 13.71 11.00
C VAL A 126 -17.42 12.98 12.31
N ASP A 127 -18.44 12.67 13.09
CA ASP A 127 -18.28 11.96 14.37
C ASP A 127 -17.72 10.55 14.16
N GLY A 128 -18.25 9.81 13.21
CA GLY A 128 -17.75 8.47 12.85
C GLY A 128 -16.32 8.51 12.31
N ILE A 129 -15.97 9.54 11.53
CA ILE A 129 -14.60 9.73 11.03
C ILE A 129 -13.64 10.02 12.18
N VAL A 130 -13.99 10.96 13.07
CA VAL A 130 -13.16 11.29 14.25
C VAL A 130 -12.95 10.07 15.12
N GLN A 131 -14.01 9.32 15.44
CA GLN A 131 -13.92 8.08 16.22
C GLN A 131 -12.98 7.06 15.55
N SER A 132 -13.06 6.94 14.22
CA SER A 132 -12.19 6.01 13.45
C SER A 132 -10.73 6.46 13.50
N LEU A 133 -10.45 7.76 13.35
CA LEU A 133 -9.09 8.33 13.36
C LEU A 133 -8.42 8.22 14.75
N VAL A 134 -9.18 8.19 15.84
CA VAL A 134 -8.64 8.04 17.21
C VAL A 134 -8.65 6.58 17.69
N CYS A 135 -9.21 5.66 16.93
CA CYS A 135 -9.28 4.24 17.28
C CYS A 135 -7.90 3.57 17.19
N ARG A 136 -7.22 3.43 18.34
CA ARG A 136 -5.87 2.82 18.43
C ARG A 136 -5.81 1.36 17.96
N GLY A 137 -6.94 0.65 17.93
CA GLY A 137 -7.03 -0.72 17.41
C GLY A 137 -6.78 -0.86 15.90
N ASN A 138 -6.85 0.26 15.15
CA ASN A 138 -6.64 0.31 13.70
C ASN A 138 -5.28 0.94 13.32
N THR A 139 -4.38 1.09 14.28
CA THR A 139 -3.07 1.71 14.07
C THR A 139 -2.14 0.75 13.33
N LEU A 140 -1.45 1.27 12.32
CA LEU A 140 -0.40 0.56 11.57
C LEU A 140 0.95 1.25 11.81
N THR A 141 1.98 0.48 12.06
CA THR A 141 3.36 0.97 11.97
C THR A 141 3.71 1.30 10.51
N PRO A 142 4.71 2.15 10.23
CA PRO A 142 5.18 2.40 8.86
C PRO A 142 5.60 1.12 8.12
N GLY A 143 6.18 0.13 8.83
CA GLY A 143 6.55 -1.16 8.28
C GLY A 143 5.32 -1.98 7.85
N GLU A 144 4.31 -2.10 8.70
CA GLU A 144 3.04 -2.77 8.38
C GLU A 144 2.30 -2.09 7.23
N LEU A 145 2.29 -0.75 7.21
CA LEU A 145 1.68 -0.01 6.11
C LEU A 145 2.37 -0.29 4.76
N ARG A 146 3.72 -0.29 4.72
CA ARG A 146 4.47 -0.62 3.49
C ARG A 146 4.28 -2.09 3.07
N GLY A 147 4.13 -2.99 4.03
CA GLY A 147 3.86 -4.41 3.78
C GLY A 147 2.40 -4.71 3.39
N SER A 148 1.51 -3.74 3.55
CA SER A 148 0.10 -3.91 3.19
C SER A 148 -0.12 -3.85 1.67
N PRO A 149 -1.15 -4.54 1.14
CA PRO A 149 -1.50 -4.42 -0.27
C PRO A 149 -1.83 -2.97 -0.64
N ARG A 150 -1.15 -2.42 -1.65
CA ARG A 150 -1.39 -1.05 -2.14
C ARG A 150 -2.86 -0.76 -2.41
N ALA A 151 -3.57 -1.75 -2.91
CA ALA A 151 -4.98 -1.70 -3.23
C ALA A 151 -5.88 -1.36 -2.03
N SER A 152 -5.50 -1.78 -0.82
CA SER A 152 -6.27 -1.49 0.40
C SER A 152 -6.33 0.00 0.71
N PHE A 153 -5.38 0.79 0.21
CA PHE A 153 -5.27 2.23 0.44
C PHE A 153 -5.29 3.05 -0.86
N ALA A 154 -5.70 2.45 -1.98
CA ALA A 154 -5.85 3.11 -3.28
C ALA A 154 -7.12 3.98 -3.37
N LEU A 155 -7.60 4.50 -2.27
CA LEU A 155 -8.81 5.31 -2.10
C LEU A 155 -8.46 6.68 -1.53
N PRO A 156 -9.31 7.70 -1.76
CA PRO A 156 -9.23 8.95 -1.01
C PRO A 156 -9.60 8.72 0.47
N GLY A 157 -9.19 9.63 1.34
CA GLY A 157 -9.52 9.53 2.76
C GLY A 157 -8.76 10.48 3.65
N LEU A 158 -8.99 10.32 4.94
CA LEU A 158 -8.32 11.00 6.03
C LEU A 158 -7.36 10.05 6.75
N TYR A 159 -6.40 10.61 7.46
CA TYR A 159 -5.45 9.83 8.25
C TYR A 159 -4.96 10.63 9.46
N SER A 160 -4.54 9.89 10.51
CA SER A 160 -3.93 10.47 11.71
C SER A 160 -2.61 9.78 12.01
N TRP A 161 -1.59 10.57 12.39
CA TRP A 161 -0.28 10.10 12.83
C TRP A 161 -0.15 10.23 14.33
N TRP A 162 0.42 9.20 14.95
CA TRP A 162 0.56 9.02 16.39
C TRP A 162 2.02 8.79 16.72
N VAL A 163 2.46 9.34 17.84
CA VAL A 163 3.82 9.19 18.36
C VAL A 163 3.78 8.43 19.68
N ASP A 164 4.77 7.59 19.92
CA ASP A 164 5.00 6.92 21.20
C ASP A 164 5.62 7.86 22.24
N THR A 165 5.94 7.32 23.43
CA THR A 165 6.47 8.12 24.53
C THR A 165 7.88 8.65 24.23
N GLU A 166 8.77 7.80 23.69
CA GLU A 166 10.15 8.18 23.39
C GLU A 166 10.22 9.22 22.27
N GLY A 167 9.45 9.02 21.21
CA GLY A 167 9.31 9.99 20.12
C GLY A 167 8.70 11.33 20.57
N ALA A 168 7.75 11.31 21.52
CA ALA A 168 7.18 12.52 22.10
C ALA A 168 8.21 13.31 22.93
N ASP A 169 9.10 12.62 23.65
CA ASP A 169 10.22 13.22 24.37
C ASP A 169 11.22 13.87 23.41
N ASP A 170 11.52 13.22 22.28
CA ASP A 170 12.37 13.78 21.24
C ASP A 170 11.77 15.04 20.63
N LEU A 171 10.49 15.00 20.28
CA LEU A 171 9.77 16.17 19.76
C LEU A 171 9.70 17.29 20.78
N SER A 172 9.49 16.98 22.06
CA SER A 172 9.47 17.96 23.15
C SER A 172 10.80 18.67 23.28
N ARG A 173 11.93 17.95 23.18
CA ARG A 173 13.28 18.54 23.19
C ARG A 173 13.50 19.48 22.01
N GLY A 174 13.10 19.08 20.80
CA GLY A 174 13.24 19.91 19.60
C GLY A 174 12.34 21.15 19.61
N LEU A 175 11.15 21.04 20.19
CA LEU A 175 10.21 22.16 20.38
C LEU A 175 10.59 23.09 21.51
N GLY A 176 11.35 22.62 22.53
CA GLY A 176 11.52 23.32 23.79
C GLY A 176 10.22 23.46 24.59
N GLN A 177 9.25 22.60 24.34
CA GLN A 177 7.91 22.58 24.95
C GLN A 177 7.43 21.15 25.06
N CYS A 178 6.68 20.83 26.12
CA CYS A 178 6.11 19.49 26.31
C CYS A 178 5.11 19.15 25.19
N LEU A 179 5.28 18.00 24.60
CA LEU A 179 4.35 17.35 23.69
C LEU A 179 4.01 15.96 24.26
N GLU A 180 2.74 15.73 24.57
CA GLU A 180 2.31 14.44 25.11
C GLU A 180 2.35 13.35 24.04
N PRO A 181 2.63 12.08 24.42
CA PRO A 181 2.49 10.94 23.52
C PRO A 181 1.06 10.83 23.00
N GLY A 182 0.91 10.58 21.72
CA GLY A 182 -0.42 10.48 21.12
C GLY A 182 -0.52 11.06 19.73
N LEU A 183 -1.67 11.66 19.41
CA LEU A 183 -1.95 12.26 18.13
C LEU A 183 -1.07 13.49 17.88
N ILE A 184 -0.30 13.45 16.79
CA ILE A 184 0.56 14.58 16.41
C ILE A 184 0.20 15.22 15.07
N TYR A 185 -0.47 14.51 14.19
CA TYR A 185 -0.80 15.04 12.87
C TYR A 185 -2.06 14.38 12.30
N ALA A 186 -2.87 15.14 11.58
CA ALA A 186 -3.94 14.62 10.75
C ALA A 186 -3.98 15.34 9.41
N GLY A 187 -4.49 14.66 8.38
CA GLY A 187 -4.57 15.21 7.04
C GLY A 187 -5.40 14.35 6.09
N LEU A 188 -5.45 14.76 4.84
CA LEU A 188 -6.22 14.09 3.80
C LEU A 188 -5.39 13.69 2.57
N ALA A 189 -5.95 12.74 1.80
CA ALA A 189 -5.50 12.38 0.47
C ALA A 189 -6.69 12.27 -0.49
N GLY A 190 -6.57 12.80 -1.71
CA GLY A 190 -7.53 12.54 -2.77
C GLY A 190 -8.74 13.47 -2.84
N ALA A 191 -8.77 14.59 -2.10
CA ALA A 191 -9.88 15.54 -2.17
C ALA A 191 -9.97 16.25 -3.53
N THR A 192 -11.19 16.50 -3.99
CA THR A 192 -11.46 17.39 -5.11
C THR A 192 -11.06 18.82 -4.75
N ARG A 193 -10.39 19.51 -5.68
CA ARG A 193 -9.94 20.91 -5.50
C ARG A 193 -11.05 21.87 -5.90
N TRP A 194 -11.59 22.60 -4.95
CA TRP A 194 -12.58 23.64 -5.19
C TRP A 194 -11.91 25.03 -5.24
N PRO A 195 -12.40 25.98 -6.08
CA PRO A 195 -13.64 25.91 -6.89
C PRO A 195 -13.47 25.29 -8.29
N SER A 196 -12.27 24.81 -8.67
CA SER A 196 -12.02 24.27 -10.03
C SER A 196 -12.75 22.96 -10.33
N GLY A 197 -13.22 22.24 -9.31
CA GLY A 197 -13.82 20.89 -9.45
C GLY A 197 -12.82 19.83 -9.91
N THR A 198 -11.50 20.13 -9.85
CA THR A 198 -10.48 19.19 -10.34
C THR A 198 -10.33 18.02 -9.36
N ALA A 199 -10.66 16.81 -9.82
CA ALA A 199 -10.44 15.60 -9.04
C ALA A 199 -8.95 15.35 -8.79
N SER A 200 -8.60 15.00 -7.55
CA SER A 200 -7.24 14.60 -7.23
C SER A 200 -7.04 13.13 -7.54
N THR A 201 -5.93 12.80 -8.21
CA THR A 201 -5.52 11.41 -8.45
C THR A 201 -4.75 10.81 -7.26
N ASN A 202 -4.52 11.59 -6.19
CA ASN A 202 -3.80 11.10 -5.01
C ASN A 202 -4.70 10.19 -4.17
N THR A 203 -4.09 9.24 -3.47
CA THR A 203 -4.77 8.25 -2.62
C THR A 203 -4.11 8.22 -1.25
N LEU A 204 -4.72 7.53 -0.28
CA LEU A 204 -4.09 7.28 1.02
C LEU A 204 -2.71 6.64 0.84
N TRP A 205 -2.57 5.63 -0.04
CA TRP A 205 -1.26 5.03 -0.35
C TRP A 205 -0.26 6.06 -0.89
N GLY A 206 -0.66 6.81 -1.90
CA GLY A 206 0.21 7.84 -2.50
C GLY A 206 0.68 8.89 -1.49
N ARG A 207 -0.23 9.31 -0.60
CA ARG A 207 0.07 10.29 0.46
C ARG A 207 0.95 9.69 1.56
N LEU A 208 0.56 8.55 2.11
CA LEU A 208 1.22 7.96 3.27
C LEU A 208 2.56 7.32 2.89
N VAL A 209 2.55 6.38 1.95
CA VAL A 209 3.76 5.64 1.54
C VAL A 209 4.61 6.46 0.56
N GLY A 210 3.98 7.04 -0.47
CA GLY A 210 4.72 7.77 -1.52
C GLY A 210 5.30 9.11 -1.06
N MET A 211 4.58 9.85 -0.20
CA MET A 211 4.99 11.19 0.22
C MET A 211 5.54 11.22 1.66
N HIS A 212 4.76 10.75 2.65
CA HIS A 212 5.19 10.84 4.05
C HIS A 212 6.33 9.87 4.37
N LEU A 213 6.29 8.65 3.87
CA LEU A 213 7.33 7.63 4.07
C LEU A 213 8.32 7.51 2.90
N GLY A 214 8.16 8.31 1.84
CA GLY A 214 8.96 8.25 0.61
C GLY A 214 10.36 8.88 0.67
N GLY A 215 10.83 9.28 1.84
CA GLY A 215 12.21 9.72 2.07
C GLY A 215 12.56 11.12 1.54
N ARG A 216 11.58 11.96 1.15
CA ARG A 216 11.83 13.32 0.65
C ARG A 216 11.02 14.36 1.42
N VAL A 217 11.70 15.18 2.22
CA VAL A 217 11.09 16.27 3.03
C VAL A 217 10.31 17.23 2.14
N LYS A 218 10.86 17.62 0.98
CA LYS A 218 10.22 18.59 0.05
C LYS A 218 8.85 18.16 -0.48
N LEU A 219 8.52 16.87 -0.42
CA LEU A 219 7.24 16.34 -0.91
C LEU A 219 6.18 16.21 0.18
N SER A 220 6.54 16.43 1.45
CA SER A 220 5.66 16.18 2.59
C SER A 220 5.79 17.26 3.66
N THR A 221 4.74 18.05 3.83
CA THR A 221 4.67 19.05 4.93
C THR A 221 4.83 18.42 6.31
N PHE A 222 4.35 17.18 6.49
CA PHE A 222 4.52 16.41 7.72
C PHE A 222 6.01 16.10 7.97
N ARG A 223 6.72 15.53 6.99
CA ARG A 223 8.18 15.28 7.11
C ARG A 223 8.95 16.58 7.33
N THR A 224 8.61 17.66 6.60
CA THR A 224 9.22 18.96 6.81
C THR A 224 9.06 19.43 8.26
N THR A 225 7.87 19.22 8.82
CA THR A 225 7.59 19.60 10.22
C THR A 225 8.42 18.76 11.20
N LEU A 226 8.42 17.43 11.05
CA LEU A 226 9.22 16.55 11.91
C LEU A 226 10.72 16.83 11.78
N GLY A 227 11.23 16.97 10.57
CA GLY A 227 12.62 17.27 10.32
C GLY A 227 13.06 18.61 10.94
N ALA A 228 12.21 19.65 10.84
CA ALA A 228 12.48 20.95 11.46
C ALA A 228 12.52 20.88 12.99
N ILE A 229 11.68 20.05 13.60
CA ILE A 229 11.65 19.86 15.06
C ILE A 229 12.85 19.03 15.53
N LEU A 230 13.18 17.95 14.85
CA LEU A 230 14.15 16.96 15.29
C LEU A 230 15.60 17.33 14.95
N ALA A 231 15.85 18.01 13.82
CA ALA A 231 17.21 18.33 13.37
C ALA A 231 18.05 19.09 14.42
N PRO A 232 17.54 20.12 15.11
CA PRO A 232 18.33 20.83 16.11
C PRO A 232 18.76 19.98 17.31
N SER A 233 17.90 19.05 17.73
CA SER A 233 18.12 18.25 18.95
C SER A 233 18.83 16.92 18.70
N LEU A 234 18.55 16.26 17.54
CA LEU A 234 19.09 14.94 17.26
C LEU A 234 20.24 14.94 16.25
N TRP A 235 20.28 15.90 15.31
CA TRP A 235 21.22 15.88 14.18
C TRP A 235 22.06 17.13 14.04
N SER A 236 22.35 17.80 15.15
CA SER A 236 23.21 19.00 15.20
C SER A 236 22.79 20.15 14.26
N GLY A 237 21.48 20.25 14.01
CA GLY A 237 20.89 21.29 13.14
C GLY A 237 20.84 20.93 11.65
N LEU A 238 21.42 19.82 11.23
CA LEU A 238 21.40 19.37 9.83
C LEU A 238 20.34 18.29 9.65
N LEU A 239 19.49 18.48 8.64
CA LEU A 239 18.47 17.49 8.32
C LEU A 239 19.11 16.27 7.64
N ASP A 240 18.96 15.09 8.26
CA ASP A 240 19.27 13.78 7.67
C ASP A 240 17.96 13.06 7.31
N GLU A 241 17.70 12.91 6.00
CA GLU A 241 16.47 12.27 5.52
C GLU A 241 16.42 10.78 5.85
N GLY A 242 17.56 10.10 5.91
CA GLY A 242 17.65 8.69 6.28
C GLY A 242 17.37 8.49 7.77
N ALA A 243 18.02 9.29 8.61
CA ALA A 243 17.79 9.29 10.06
C ALA A 243 16.34 9.67 10.41
N LEU A 244 15.76 10.64 9.71
CA LEU A 244 14.34 10.98 9.87
C LEU A 244 13.42 9.81 9.49
N THR A 245 13.75 9.07 8.44
CA THR A 245 12.95 7.90 8.04
C THR A 245 13.04 6.80 9.11
N ALA A 246 14.24 6.51 9.61
CA ALA A 246 14.45 5.54 10.68
C ALA A 246 13.68 5.93 11.95
N TRP A 247 13.77 7.20 12.36
CA TRP A 247 13.01 7.71 13.50
C TRP A 247 11.49 7.60 13.31
N MET A 248 10.99 7.91 12.12
CA MET A 248 9.56 7.74 11.80
C MET A 248 9.14 6.26 11.86
N ASP A 249 10.01 5.35 11.42
CA ASP A 249 9.72 3.91 11.43
C ASP A 249 9.68 3.35 12.85
N GLU A 250 10.48 3.90 13.76
CA GLU A 250 10.59 3.48 15.15
C GLU A 250 9.47 4.06 16.01
N HIS A 251 9.17 5.35 15.89
CA HIS A 251 8.34 6.08 16.86
C HIS A 251 6.92 6.40 16.37
N LEU A 252 6.60 6.19 15.09
CA LEU A 252 5.30 6.57 14.57
C LEU A 252 4.39 5.39 14.25
N SER A 253 3.11 5.69 14.35
CA SER A 253 2.05 4.83 13.82
C SER A 253 0.95 5.68 13.17
N VAL A 254 0.19 5.09 12.25
CA VAL A 254 -0.82 5.78 11.44
C VAL A 254 -2.15 5.05 11.46
N VAL A 255 -3.24 5.81 11.49
CA VAL A 255 -4.60 5.30 11.27
C VAL A 255 -5.12 5.87 9.95
N PRO A 256 -5.17 5.08 8.87
CA PRO A 256 -5.80 5.49 7.62
C PRO A 256 -7.31 5.22 7.66
N VAL A 257 -8.11 6.20 7.23
CA VAL A 257 -9.58 6.11 7.18
C VAL A 257 -10.06 6.43 5.76
N PRO A 258 -10.38 5.42 4.93
CA PRO A 258 -10.93 5.62 3.61
C PRO A 258 -12.29 6.35 3.67
N VAL A 259 -12.48 7.34 2.80
CA VAL A 259 -13.73 8.09 2.63
C VAL A 259 -14.04 8.17 1.14
N ASN A 260 -15.19 7.64 0.72
CA ASN A 260 -15.54 7.55 -0.71
C ASN A 260 -15.96 8.89 -1.33
N ASP A 261 -16.30 9.88 -0.53
CA ASP A 261 -16.77 11.18 -1.02
C ASP A 261 -15.60 12.17 -1.12
N ALA A 262 -14.88 12.11 -2.24
CA ALA A 262 -13.75 12.99 -2.52
C ALA A 262 -14.17 14.48 -2.60
N ASP A 263 -15.40 14.77 -2.98
CA ASP A 263 -15.90 16.13 -3.16
C ASP A 263 -16.11 16.84 -1.80
N ARG A 264 -16.56 16.10 -0.81
CA ARG A 264 -16.75 16.60 0.55
C ARG A 264 -15.52 16.51 1.43
N LEU A 265 -14.51 15.72 1.00
CA LEU A 265 -13.34 15.40 1.82
C LEU A 265 -12.60 16.65 2.34
N GLY A 266 -12.53 17.72 1.53
CA GLY A 266 -11.90 18.97 1.93
C GLY A 266 -12.65 19.74 3.03
N LEU A 267 -13.98 19.62 3.07
CA LEU A 267 -14.83 20.17 4.14
C LEU A 267 -14.73 19.31 5.40
N LEU A 268 -14.83 17.99 5.23
CA LEU A 268 -14.67 17.02 6.31
C LEU A 268 -13.33 17.17 7.04
N GLU A 269 -12.24 17.43 6.29
CA GLU A 269 -10.92 17.69 6.92
C GLU A 269 -10.98 18.87 7.87
N THR A 270 -11.64 19.95 7.51
CA THR A 270 -11.72 21.14 8.35
C THR A 270 -12.42 20.83 9.68
N ASP A 271 -13.59 20.20 9.59
CA ASP A 271 -14.38 19.83 10.77
C ASP A 271 -13.65 18.80 11.66
N VAL A 272 -12.93 17.86 11.04
CA VAL A 272 -12.12 16.84 11.74
C VAL A 272 -10.91 17.49 12.43
N LEU A 273 -10.19 18.39 11.75
CA LEU A 273 -9.05 19.09 12.33
C LEU A 273 -9.45 19.99 13.51
N ASP A 274 -10.58 20.67 13.40
CA ASP A 274 -11.10 21.51 14.49
C ASP A 274 -11.43 20.70 15.76
N ARG A 275 -11.82 19.42 15.59
CA ARG A 275 -12.12 18.54 16.72
C ARG A 275 -10.89 17.81 17.27
N LEU A 276 -9.96 17.42 16.42
CA LEU A 276 -8.76 16.67 16.80
C LEU A 276 -7.66 17.57 17.36
N ASP A 277 -7.56 18.79 16.86
CA ASP A 277 -6.58 19.81 17.21
C ASP A 277 -5.12 19.28 17.31
N PRO A 278 -4.58 18.58 16.29
CA PRO A 278 -3.26 17.97 16.37
C PRO A 278 -2.19 19.06 16.56
N PRO A 279 -1.34 19.00 17.61
CA PRO A 279 -0.50 20.15 18.00
C PRO A 279 0.46 20.66 16.91
N PRO A 280 1.18 19.82 16.11
CA PRO A 280 2.07 20.30 15.05
C PRO A 280 1.39 20.65 13.72
N ASN A 281 0.09 20.41 13.53
CA ASN A 281 -0.60 20.84 12.31
C ASN A 281 -0.58 22.38 12.20
N LEU A 282 -0.25 22.90 11.01
CA LEU A 282 -0.25 24.33 10.75
C LEU A 282 -1.42 24.78 9.88
N SER A 283 -1.70 24.03 8.80
CA SER A 283 -2.77 24.37 7.86
C SER A 283 -4.13 24.20 8.50
N LYS A 284 -5.01 25.18 8.31
CA LYS A 284 -6.40 25.21 8.82
C LYS A 284 -6.51 25.20 10.35
N MET A 285 -5.44 25.48 11.09
CA MET A 285 -5.43 25.43 12.54
C MET A 285 -5.32 26.81 13.15
N ALA A 286 -5.95 27.01 14.31
CA ALA A 286 -5.75 28.22 15.13
C ALA A 286 -4.30 28.32 15.60
N GLY A 287 -3.81 29.53 15.85
CA GLY A 287 -2.47 29.75 16.39
C GLY A 287 -2.31 29.15 17.80
N GLY A 288 -1.05 28.76 18.14
CA GLY A 288 -0.72 28.22 19.46
C GLY A 288 0.80 28.18 19.67
N PRO A 289 1.27 27.96 20.91
CA PRO A 289 2.72 28.02 21.23
C PRO A 289 3.53 27.01 20.36
N ILE A 290 3.10 25.76 20.28
CA ILE A 290 3.76 24.73 19.48
C ILE A 290 3.75 25.13 18.00
N ARG A 291 2.62 25.57 17.45
CA ARG A 291 2.50 25.99 16.03
C ARG A 291 3.36 27.19 15.69
N THR A 292 3.51 28.12 16.60
CA THR A 292 4.43 29.27 16.46
C THR A 292 5.87 28.79 16.40
N THR A 293 6.28 27.90 17.29
CA THR A 293 7.61 27.29 17.30
C THR A 293 7.87 26.50 16.02
N VAL A 294 6.94 25.63 15.60
CA VAL A 294 7.05 24.87 14.34
C VAL A 294 7.20 25.78 13.14
N THR A 295 6.45 26.88 13.08
CA THR A 295 6.54 27.85 11.97
C THR A 295 7.93 28.48 11.91
N ARG A 296 8.53 28.84 13.05
CA ARG A 296 9.89 29.37 13.15
C ARG A 296 10.91 28.32 12.70
N LEU A 297 10.87 27.11 13.26
CA LEU A 297 11.81 26.02 12.95
C LEU A 297 11.79 25.64 11.47
N ARG A 298 10.61 25.58 10.85
CA ARG A 298 10.50 25.30 9.40
C ARG A 298 11.12 26.40 8.55
N ARG A 299 11.04 27.66 8.96
CA ARG A 299 11.71 28.77 8.25
C ARG A 299 13.21 28.62 8.35
N GLU A 300 13.72 28.32 9.53
CA GLU A 300 15.17 28.13 9.77
C GLU A 300 15.69 26.93 8.93
N LEU A 301 14.98 25.84 8.85
CA LEU A 301 15.34 24.67 8.02
C LEU A 301 15.47 25.00 6.51
N HIS A 302 14.72 25.98 6.01
CA HIS A 302 14.76 26.38 4.58
C HIS A 302 15.83 27.43 4.27
N THR A 303 16.43 28.05 5.26
CA THR A 303 17.45 29.11 5.10
C THR A 303 18.89 28.66 5.35
N GLY A 304 19.07 27.45 5.86
CA GLY A 304 20.37 26.76 6.04
C GLY A 304 20.60 25.73 4.94
#